data_90f67d80e172651b01435b7fefb4b5ad
#
_entry.id   90f67d80e172651b01435b7fefb4b5ad
#
_cell.length_a   1.000
_cell.length_b   1.000
_cell.length_c   1.000
_cell.angle_alpha   90.00
_cell.angle_beta   90.00
_cell.angle_gamma   90.00
#
_symmetry.space_group_name_H-M   'P 1'
#
loop_
_entity.id
_entity.type
_entity.pdbx_description
1 polymer ?
#
loop_
_entity_poly.entity_id
_entity_poly.type
_entity_poly.pdbx_seq_one_letter_code
_entity_poly.pdbx_strand_id
1 'polypeptide(L)'
;MIPTSHIVRFADSRSLDFLEARSIALVVTSPPYPMIEMWDGCFSSLNRDIRTALQEGEGPRAFELMHGELDRTWVEVHRVLVDGGIACINVGDATRKLGKAFRLYANHVRMLRTCMEIGFDVLPLILWRKTTNAPNKFMGSGMLPAAAYVTLEHEYILVLRKGDKRSFSTPEEKQNRRESGFFWEERNTWFSDVWDPRGTRQSLNLGRTRDRSAAFPFELAYRLVNMFSVKGDTVLDPFLGTGTTMRAAAASERNSVGVEIDEGFYDHLSETTPGAVETLNAYVSERLRRHLRFVEEYAERRGRPKYVNAPHGFPVVTSQETDLTLRYIDRVEELARDPLSYRISYRDAPAGSEPEPPVGPFRAGSFNPP
;
A
#
# COMPACT_ATOMS: atom_id res chain seq x y z
N MET A 1 -4.48 -25.55 -4.12
CA MET A 1 -4.53 -24.11 -3.80
C MET A 1 -4.56 -23.96 -2.29
N ILE A 2 -3.67 -23.14 -1.73
CA ILE A 2 -3.59 -22.93 -0.29
C ILE A 2 -4.45 -21.70 0.04
N PRO A 3 -5.43 -21.80 0.96
CA PRO A 3 -6.20 -20.66 1.39
C PRO A 3 -5.32 -19.68 2.16
N THR A 4 -5.70 -18.39 2.16
CA THR A 4 -5.02 -17.35 2.93
C THR A 4 -5.81 -16.96 4.17
N SER A 5 -5.09 -16.45 5.18
CA SER A 5 -5.63 -15.96 6.45
C SER A 5 -5.47 -14.45 6.55
N HIS A 6 -6.51 -13.76 6.98
CA HIS A 6 -6.53 -12.32 7.13
C HIS A 6 -7.04 -11.97 8.53
N ILE A 7 -6.23 -11.26 9.31
CA ILE A 7 -6.52 -10.95 10.71
C ILE A 7 -6.50 -9.43 10.89
N VAL A 8 -7.52 -8.90 11.56
CA VAL A 8 -7.57 -7.50 11.99
C VAL A 8 -7.58 -7.47 13.52
N ARG A 9 -6.64 -6.73 14.09
CA ARG A 9 -6.60 -6.45 15.53
C ARG A 9 -6.84 -4.97 15.80
N PHE A 10 -7.79 -4.70 16.67
CA PHE A 10 -7.98 -3.36 17.21
C PHE A 10 -7.02 -3.18 18.38
N ALA A 11 -5.89 -2.52 18.13
CA ALA A 11 -4.79 -2.39 19.08
C ALA A 11 -3.88 -1.20 18.71
N ASP A 12 -2.99 -0.86 19.61
CA ASP A 12 -1.95 0.14 19.42
C ASP A 12 -0.72 -0.49 18.75
N SER A 13 -0.40 -0.07 17.53
CA SER A 13 0.72 -0.61 16.75
C SER A 13 2.12 -0.29 17.31
N ARG A 14 2.19 0.54 18.36
CA ARG A 14 3.45 0.77 19.11
C ARG A 14 3.90 -0.46 19.91
N SER A 15 3.04 -1.47 20.05
CA SER A 15 3.34 -2.82 20.57
C SER A 15 2.68 -3.84 19.65
N LEU A 16 3.49 -4.72 19.04
CA LEU A 16 3.05 -5.84 18.21
C LEU A 16 3.40 -7.18 18.88
N ASP A 17 3.30 -7.27 20.21
CA ASP A 17 3.71 -8.44 21.01
C ASP A 17 2.99 -9.74 20.62
N PHE A 18 1.82 -9.64 19.98
CA PHE A 18 1.08 -10.78 19.46
C PHE A 18 1.66 -11.34 18.15
N LEU A 19 2.65 -10.67 17.54
CA LEU A 19 3.38 -11.14 16.38
C LEU A 19 4.77 -11.63 16.79
N GLU A 20 5.11 -12.83 16.33
CA GLU A 20 6.45 -13.37 16.52
C GLU A 20 7.48 -12.53 15.74
N ALA A 21 8.70 -12.46 16.27
CA ALA A 21 9.81 -11.86 15.55
C ALA A 21 10.05 -12.64 14.25
N ARG A 22 10.35 -11.92 13.16
CA ARG A 22 10.63 -12.53 11.85
C ARG A 22 9.49 -13.39 11.29
N SER A 23 8.23 -12.94 11.47
CA SER A 23 7.02 -13.61 10.95
C SER A 23 6.39 -12.90 9.74
N ILE A 24 6.77 -11.66 9.47
CA ILE A 24 6.20 -10.79 8.42
C ILE A 24 7.17 -10.65 7.26
N ALA A 25 6.70 -10.89 6.04
CA ALA A 25 7.52 -10.77 4.84
C ALA A 25 7.52 -9.37 4.23
N LEU A 26 6.40 -8.66 4.36
CA LEU A 26 6.20 -7.34 3.77
C LEU A 26 5.34 -6.47 4.68
N VAL A 27 5.70 -5.19 4.79
CA VAL A 27 4.84 -4.15 5.35
C VAL A 27 4.45 -3.19 4.24
N VAL A 28 3.15 -2.90 4.10
CA VAL A 28 2.62 -1.85 3.21
C VAL A 28 1.67 -1.00 4.04
N THR A 29 2.01 0.26 4.23
CA THR A 29 1.28 1.11 5.18
C THR A 29 1.37 2.59 4.87
N SER A 30 0.46 3.36 5.47
CA SER A 30 0.48 4.83 5.50
C SER A 30 0.10 5.29 6.91
N PRO A 31 1.07 5.71 7.73
CA PRO A 31 0.82 6.15 9.09
C PRO A 31 0.04 7.48 9.13
N PRO A 32 -0.50 7.92 10.27
CA PRO A 32 -0.91 9.29 10.45
C PRO A 32 0.29 10.23 10.23
N TYR A 33 0.13 11.25 9.37
CA TYR A 33 1.25 12.15 9.02
C TYR A 33 1.42 13.24 10.08
N PRO A 34 2.58 13.29 10.78
CA PRO A 34 2.88 14.39 11.70
C PRO A 34 2.68 15.76 11.05
N MET A 35 2.14 16.69 11.82
CA MET A 35 1.85 18.08 11.43
C MET A 35 0.73 18.27 10.40
N ILE A 36 0.07 17.23 9.94
CA ILE A 36 -1.22 17.34 9.24
C ILE A 36 -2.33 17.46 10.30
N GLU A 37 -3.02 18.58 10.30
CA GLU A 37 -3.95 19.02 11.36
C GLU A 37 -5.00 17.97 11.75
N MET A 38 -5.50 17.21 10.78
CA MET A 38 -6.48 16.14 11.04
C MET A 38 -5.99 15.06 12.02
N TRP A 39 -4.68 14.94 12.21
CA TRP A 39 -4.05 13.94 13.09
C TRP A 39 -3.68 14.50 14.48
N ASP A 40 -3.83 15.80 14.72
CA ASP A 40 -3.47 16.43 16.00
C ASP A 40 -4.16 15.76 17.20
N GLY A 41 -5.45 15.44 17.05
CA GLY A 41 -6.24 14.77 18.09
C GLY A 41 -5.70 13.37 18.41
N CYS A 42 -5.36 12.60 17.37
CA CYS A 42 -4.78 11.27 17.51
C CYS A 42 -3.44 11.34 18.26
N PHE A 43 -2.49 12.14 17.77
CA PHE A 43 -1.19 12.29 18.41
C PHE A 43 -1.28 12.86 19.83
N SER A 44 -2.17 13.84 20.07
CA SER A 44 -2.37 14.42 21.40
C SER A 44 -2.98 13.45 22.41
N SER A 45 -3.68 12.41 21.96
CA SER A 45 -4.18 11.34 22.83
C SER A 45 -3.08 10.38 23.23
N LEU A 46 -2.08 10.18 22.36
CA LEU A 46 -0.93 9.30 22.64
C LEU A 46 0.08 9.97 23.58
N ASN A 47 0.25 11.31 23.44
CA ASN A 47 1.21 12.07 24.25
C ASN A 47 0.70 13.51 24.47
N ARG A 48 0.46 13.87 25.75
CA ARG A 48 -0.09 15.20 26.12
C ARG A 48 0.83 16.37 25.80
N ASP A 49 2.15 16.16 25.79
CA ASP A 49 3.12 17.20 25.48
C ASP A 49 3.00 17.69 24.03
N ILE A 50 2.49 16.86 23.13
CA ILE A 50 2.19 17.25 21.75
C ILE A 50 1.13 18.32 21.73
N ARG A 51 0.05 18.16 22.52
CA ARG A 51 -1.01 19.17 22.61
C ARG A 51 -0.47 20.50 23.11
N THR A 52 0.35 20.46 24.16
CA THR A 52 0.99 21.66 24.74
C THR A 52 1.86 22.37 23.69
N ALA A 53 2.74 21.63 23.02
CA ALA A 53 3.63 22.19 22.00
C ALA A 53 2.86 22.80 20.82
N LEU A 54 1.74 22.19 20.40
CA LEU A 54 0.88 22.75 19.35
C LEU A 54 0.20 24.06 19.79
N GLN A 55 -0.31 24.11 21.03
CA GLN A 55 -0.96 25.29 21.59
C GLN A 55 0.01 26.48 21.80
N GLU A 56 1.25 26.18 22.19
CA GLU A 56 2.31 27.15 22.38
C GLU A 56 2.96 27.59 21.04
N GLY A 57 2.58 26.97 19.92
CA GLY A 57 3.14 27.28 18.60
C GLY A 57 4.55 26.73 18.37
N GLU A 58 4.99 25.78 19.19
CA GLU A 58 6.30 25.13 19.14
C GLU A 58 6.35 24.01 18.08
N GLY A 59 6.14 24.37 16.81
CA GLY A 59 6.01 23.41 15.73
C GLY A 59 7.14 22.37 15.62
N PRO A 60 8.42 22.75 15.71
CA PRO A 60 9.51 21.75 15.68
C PRO A 60 9.46 20.76 16.83
N ARG A 61 9.09 21.19 18.04
CA ARG A 61 8.92 20.31 19.19
C ARG A 61 7.76 19.36 19.00
N ALA A 62 6.60 19.87 18.57
CA ALA A 62 5.43 19.03 18.27
C ALA A 62 5.76 17.97 17.19
N PHE A 63 6.50 18.37 16.15
CA PHE A 63 6.94 17.48 15.07
C PHE A 63 7.79 16.30 15.60
N GLU A 64 8.81 16.59 16.41
CA GLU A 64 9.67 15.53 16.98
C GLU A 64 8.91 14.64 17.96
N LEU A 65 8.00 15.20 18.78
CA LEU A 65 7.18 14.39 19.69
C LEU A 65 6.23 13.45 18.93
N MET A 66 5.58 13.93 17.84
CA MET A 66 4.72 13.09 17.01
C MET A 66 5.50 11.95 16.34
N HIS A 67 6.68 12.24 15.82
CA HIS A 67 7.57 11.21 15.27
C HIS A 67 8.06 10.23 16.33
N GLY A 68 8.34 10.69 17.55
CA GLY A 68 8.72 9.82 18.66
C GLY A 68 7.66 8.75 18.98
N GLU A 69 6.37 9.05 18.82
CA GLU A 69 5.32 8.05 18.95
C GLU A 69 5.32 7.04 17.78
N LEU A 70 5.57 7.48 16.54
CA LEU A 70 5.68 6.59 15.37
C LEU A 70 6.95 5.73 15.41
N ASP A 71 8.05 6.26 15.95
CA ASP A 71 9.33 5.56 16.03
C ASP A 71 9.19 4.22 16.76
N ARG A 72 8.32 4.15 17.77
CA ARG A 72 8.01 2.91 18.50
C ARG A 72 7.42 1.84 17.58
N THR A 73 6.54 2.24 16.66
CA THR A 73 5.98 1.32 15.67
C THR A 73 7.06 0.83 14.69
N TRP A 74 7.99 1.70 14.29
CA TRP A 74 9.05 1.27 13.35
C TRP A 74 10.04 0.28 13.99
N VAL A 75 10.30 0.38 15.29
CA VAL A 75 11.07 -0.63 16.03
C VAL A 75 10.35 -1.99 16.00
N GLU A 76 9.05 -2.02 16.26
CA GLU A 76 8.24 -3.24 16.21
C GLU A 76 8.17 -3.81 14.78
N VAL A 77 7.97 -2.95 13.77
CA VAL A 77 8.00 -3.35 12.35
C VAL A 77 9.33 -4.02 12.01
N HIS A 78 10.47 -3.45 12.45
CA HIS A 78 11.77 -4.07 12.24
C HIS A 78 11.89 -5.42 12.95
N ARG A 79 11.39 -5.54 14.17
CA ARG A 79 11.41 -6.80 14.94
C ARG A 79 10.67 -7.91 14.22
N VAL A 80 9.44 -7.64 13.75
CA VAL A 80 8.57 -8.65 13.16
C VAL A 80 8.91 -9.01 11.71
N LEU A 81 9.59 -8.14 10.97
CA LEU A 81 10.03 -8.45 9.61
C LEU A 81 11.05 -9.58 9.59
N VAL A 82 10.92 -10.49 8.61
CA VAL A 82 11.95 -11.50 8.29
C VAL A 82 13.21 -10.82 7.76
N ASP A 83 14.34 -11.52 7.80
CA ASP A 83 15.54 -11.04 7.12
C ASP A 83 15.29 -11.00 5.60
N GLY A 84 15.59 -9.87 4.97
CA GLY A 84 15.25 -9.57 3.58
C GLY A 84 13.79 -9.13 3.37
N GLY A 85 12.99 -9.02 4.44
CA GLY A 85 11.66 -8.45 4.40
C GLY A 85 11.70 -6.95 4.07
N ILE A 86 10.65 -6.47 3.42
CA ILE A 86 10.52 -5.09 2.93
C ILE A 86 9.44 -4.35 3.72
N ALA A 87 9.69 -3.07 4.02
CA ALA A 87 8.66 -2.14 4.46
C ALA A 87 8.48 -1.03 3.42
N CYS A 88 7.26 -0.91 2.90
CA CYS A 88 6.83 0.16 2.01
C CYS A 88 5.95 1.12 2.80
N ILE A 89 6.46 2.31 3.10
CA ILE A 89 5.77 3.31 3.93
C ILE A 89 5.42 4.50 3.05
N ASN A 90 4.13 4.69 2.79
CA ASN A 90 3.65 5.89 2.10
C ASN A 90 3.55 7.05 3.10
N VAL A 91 4.19 8.17 2.82
CA VAL A 91 4.21 9.35 3.68
C VAL A 91 4.25 10.65 2.88
N GLY A 92 3.41 11.59 3.28
CA GLY A 92 3.42 12.97 2.76
C GLY A 92 4.09 13.93 3.73
N ASP A 93 4.81 14.90 3.19
CA ASP A 93 5.30 16.04 3.95
C ASP A 93 4.16 17.02 4.28
N ALA A 94 4.31 17.77 5.35
CA ALA A 94 3.31 18.75 5.79
C ALA A 94 3.83 20.17 5.67
N THR A 95 3.01 21.06 5.12
CA THR A 95 3.20 22.49 5.25
C THR A 95 2.21 23.04 6.26
N ARG A 96 2.71 23.71 7.30
CA ARG A 96 1.85 24.25 8.36
C ARG A 96 2.37 25.56 8.89
N LYS A 97 1.43 26.46 9.22
CA LYS A 97 1.71 27.69 9.97
C LYS A 97 1.34 27.45 11.43
N LEU A 98 2.32 27.54 12.32
CA LEU A 98 2.11 27.58 13.77
C LEU A 98 2.69 28.87 14.31
N GLY A 99 1.91 29.60 15.09
CA GLY A 99 2.27 30.93 15.53
C GLY A 99 2.52 31.86 14.33
N LYS A 100 3.72 32.45 14.27
CA LYS A 100 4.15 33.34 13.18
C LYS A 100 4.90 32.62 12.05
N ALA A 101 5.33 31.38 12.26
CA ALA A 101 6.19 30.65 11.34
C ALA A 101 5.40 29.70 10.44
N PHE A 102 5.50 29.91 9.12
CA PHE A 102 5.13 28.92 8.11
C PHE A 102 6.37 28.12 7.71
N ARG A 103 6.26 26.80 7.68
CA ARG A 103 7.37 25.95 7.29
C ARG A 103 6.92 24.59 6.74
N LEU A 104 7.83 23.94 6.03
CA LEU A 104 7.72 22.52 5.67
C LEU A 104 8.18 21.66 6.86
N TYR A 105 7.44 20.61 7.13
CA TYR A 105 7.80 19.53 8.03
C TYR A 105 8.05 18.28 7.18
N ALA A 106 9.32 17.96 7.00
CA ALA A 106 9.78 16.91 6.09
C ALA A 106 9.66 15.53 6.77
N ASN A 107 8.44 14.98 6.79
CA ASN A 107 8.12 13.69 7.39
C ASN A 107 8.98 12.57 6.82
N HIS A 108 9.13 12.53 5.49
CA HIS A 108 9.92 11.48 4.83
C HIS A 108 11.38 11.46 5.28
N VAL A 109 12.03 12.63 5.41
CA VAL A 109 13.43 12.72 5.87
C VAL A 109 13.56 12.25 7.30
N ARG A 110 12.68 12.73 8.20
CA ARG A 110 12.73 12.39 9.63
C ARG A 110 12.52 10.88 9.83
N MET A 111 11.57 10.30 9.10
CA MET A 111 11.27 8.86 9.17
C MET A 111 12.40 8.02 8.61
N LEU A 112 12.99 8.39 7.45
CA LEU A 112 14.14 7.70 6.88
C LEU A 112 15.31 7.65 7.86
N ARG A 113 15.63 8.79 8.50
CA ARG A 113 16.71 8.85 9.48
C ARG A 113 16.51 7.84 10.61
N THR A 114 15.32 7.83 11.22
CA THR A 114 15.02 6.88 12.29
C THR A 114 15.07 5.43 11.82
N CYS A 115 14.50 5.13 10.66
CA CYS A 115 14.54 3.76 10.13
C CYS A 115 15.98 3.27 9.88
N MET A 116 16.88 4.15 9.40
CA MET A 116 18.31 3.83 9.27
C MET A 116 18.98 3.59 10.65
N GLU A 117 18.65 4.41 11.64
CA GLU A 117 19.16 4.25 13.03
C GLU A 117 18.66 2.94 13.66
N ILE A 118 17.45 2.48 13.33
CA ILE A 118 16.89 1.18 13.76
C ILE A 118 17.60 0.00 13.08
N GLY A 119 18.19 0.19 11.91
CA GLY A 119 18.92 -0.83 11.16
C GLY A 119 18.30 -1.28 9.86
N PHE A 120 17.40 -0.49 9.27
CA PHE A 120 16.94 -0.71 7.91
C PHE A 120 17.94 -0.22 6.86
N ASP A 121 18.09 -0.98 5.77
CA ASP A 121 18.68 -0.49 4.53
C ASP A 121 17.63 0.29 3.74
N VAL A 122 18.00 1.47 3.24
CA VAL A 122 17.13 2.28 2.37
C VAL A 122 17.36 1.86 0.92
N LEU A 123 16.29 1.49 0.23
CA LEU A 123 16.27 1.22 -1.21
C LEU A 123 15.75 2.46 -1.97
N PRO A 124 15.88 2.51 -3.32
CA PRO A 124 15.29 3.59 -4.10
C PRO A 124 13.81 3.78 -3.75
N LEU A 125 13.45 4.99 -3.36
CA LEU A 125 12.07 5.35 -3.02
C LEU A 125 11.25 5.61 -4.28
N ILE A 126 9.93 5.66 -4.13
CA ILE A 126 9.01 5.99 -5.21
C ILE A 126 8.31 7.31 -4.89
N LEU A 127 8.29 8.23 -5.84
CA LEU A 127 7.49 9.44 -5.80
C LEU A 127 6.10 9.13 -6.36
N TRP A 128 5.08 9.17 -5.50
CA TRP A 128 3.72 9.06 -5.95
C TRP A 128 3.15 10.46 -6.21
N ARG A 129 2.97 10.80 -7.49
CA ARG A 129 2.35 12.06 -7.89
C ARG A 129 0.86 12.04 -7.56
N LYS A 130 0.46 12.89 -6.63
CA LYS A 130 -0.90 13.01 -6.17
C LYS A 130 -1.51 14.29 -6.73
N THR A 131 -2.50 14.15 -7.63
CA THR A 131 -3.23 15.32 -8.10
C THR A 131 -3.89 16.02 -6.92
N THR A 132 -3.52 17.28 -6.69
CA THR A 132 -4.14 18.09 -5.64
C THR A 132 -5.60 18.42 -6.00
N ASN A 133 -6.49 18.38 -4.99
CA ASN A 133 -7.88 18.82 -5.15
C ASN A 133 -8.03 20.33 -5.34
N ALA A 134 -6.97 21.09 -5.13
CA ALA A 134 -6.94 22.54 -5.24
C ALA A 134 -5.67 23.00 -5.99
N PRO A 135 -5.54 22.70 -7.31
CA PRO A 135 -4.36 23.06 -8.09
C PRO A 135 -4.11 24.57 -8.15
N ASN A 136 -5.12 25.37 -7.90
CA ASN A 136 -5.05 26.86 -7.89
C ASN A 136 -4.88 27.44 -6.48
N LYS A 137 -4.56 26.61 -5.47
CA LYS A 137 -4.31 27.11 -4.11
C LYS A 137 -2.90 27.71 -4.05
N PHE A 138 -2.82 29.03 -4.19
CA PHE A 138 -1.57 29.76 -4.00
C PHE A 138 -1.15 29.74 -2.54
N MET A 139 0.14 29.51 -2.28
CA MET A 139 0.74 29.58 -0.96
C MET A 139 1.66 30.80 -0.83
N GLY A 140 1.69 31.41 0.34
CA GLY A 140 2.46 32.61 0.58
C GLY A 140 1.84 33.85 -0.09
N SER A 141 2.67 34.64 -0.75
CA SER A 141 2.27 35.89 -1.42
C SER A 141 1.58 35.70 -2.79
N GLY A 142 1.22 34.46 -3.13
CA GLY A 142 0.58 34.15 -4.42
C GLY A 142 1.54 34.36 -5.59
N MET A 143 1.22 35.33 -6.47
CA MET A 143 2.03 35.61 -7.68
C MET A 143 3.16 36.62 -7.44
N LEU A 144 3.28 37.14 -6.23
CA LEU A 144 4.29 38.15 -5.93
C LEU A 144 5.57 37.48 -5.38
N PRO A 145 6.73 37.66 -6.07
CA PRO A 145 8.01 37.20 -5.51
C PRO A 145 8.39 38.14 -4.33
N ALA A 146 9.19 37.70 -3.37
CA ALA A 146 9.92 36.47 -3.17
C ALA A 146 9.27 35.49 -2.15
N ALA A 147 8.02 35.70 -1.74
CA ALA A 147 7.35 34.94 -0.68
C ALA A 147 6.25 33.99 -1.19
N ALA A 148 6.30 33.64 -2.46
CA ALA A 148 5.48 32.58 -3.05
C ALA A 148 6.15 31.20 -2.84
N TYR A 149 5.36 30.19 -2.48
CA TYR A 149 5.87 28.85 -2.18
C TYR A 149 5.26 27.82 -3.13
N VAL A 150 6.04 26.76 -3.41
CA VAL A 150 5.58 25.64 -4.24
C VAL A 150 4.51 24.82 -3.52
N THR A 151 3.55 24.28 -4.27
CA THR A 151 2.52 23.38 -3.77
C THR A 151 3.06 21.95 -3.79
N LEU A 152 2.81 21.17 -2.73
CA LEU A 152 3.17 19.76 -2.68
C LEU A 152 2.16 18.96 -3.51
N GLU A 153 2.66 18.25 -4.53
CA GLU A 153 1.84 17.46 -5.45
C GLU A 153 2.26 15.97 -5.46
N HIS A 154 3.01 15.54 -4.46
CA HIS A 154 3.45 14.15 -4.35
C HIS A 154 3.52 13.70 -2.89
N GLU A 155 3.52 12.39 -2.73
CA GLU A 155 3.89 11.70 -1.50
C GLU A 155 5.06 10.77 -1.80
N TYR A 156 5.74 10.30 -0.76
CA TYR A 156 6.90 9.42 -0.86
C TYR A 156 6.51 8.02 -0.43
N ILE A 157 6.85 7.00 -1.21
CA ILE A 157 6.81 5.62 -0.75
C ILE A 157 8.25 5.24 -0.40
N LEU A 158 8.54 5.20 0.89
CA LEU A 158 9.82 4.77 1.42
C LEU A 158 9.91 3.25 1.28
N VAL A 159 10.95 2.75 0.63
CA VAL A 159 11.21 1.31 0.48
C VAL A 159 12.40 0.95 1.33
N LEU A 160 12.15 0.20 2.39
CA LEU A 160 13.11 -0.16 3.42
C LEU A 160 13.27 -1.67 3.47
N ARG A 161 14.49 -2.16 3.68
CA ARG A 161 14.78 -3.59 3.78
C ARG A 161 15.47 -3.91 5.10
N LYS A 162 15.09 -5.02 5.72
CA LYS A 162 15.78 -5.56 6.87
C LYS A 162 16.86 -6.55 6.44
N GLY A 163 18.13 -6.21 6.65
CA GLY A 163 19.26 -7.08 6.32
C GLY A 163 19.39 -7.43 4.84
N ASP A 164 19.98 -8.57 4.51
CA ASP A 164 20.23 -9.00 3.14
C ASP A 164 18.95 -9.43 2.40
N LYS A 165 19.05 -9.54 1.08
CA LYS A 165 17.92 -10.00 0.23
C LYS A 165 17.46 -11.41 0.60
N ARG A 166 16.15 -11.66 0.52
CA ARG A 166 15.58 -13.01 0.68
C ARG A 166 16.16 -13.98 -0.36
N SER A 167 16.43 -15.20 0.09
CA SER A 167 16.81 -16.32 -0.77
C SER A 167 15.63 -17.31 -0.91
N PHE A 168 15.54 -17.96 -2.06
CA PHE A 168 14.57 -19.02 -2.36
C PHE A 168 15.38 -20.22 -2.82
N SER A 169 15.63 -21.16 -1.91
CA SER A 169 16.62 -22.24 -2.10
C SER A 169 15.99 -23.54 -2.56
N THR A 170 14.80 -23.90 -2.06
CA THR A 170 14.14 -25.14 -2.41
C THR A 170 13.45 -25.06 -3.78
N PRO A 171 13.17 -26.18 -4.43
CA PRO A 171 12.39 -26.22 -5.67
C PRO A 171 11.01 -25.60 -5.51
N GLU A 172 10.33 -25.83 -4.37
CA GLU A 172 9.00 -25.33 -4.06
C GLU A 172 9.01 -23.81 -3.88
N GLU A 173 10.00 -23.27 -3.17
CA GLU A 173 10.17 -21.82 -3.01
C GLU A 173 10.44 -21.14 -4.36
N LYS A 174 11.29 -21.74 -5.20
CA LYS A 174 11.58 -21.24 -6.55
C LYS A 174 10.34 -21.25 -7.42
N GLN A 175 9.54 -22.35 -7.35
CA GLN A 175 8.30 -22.46 -8.10
C GLN A 175 7.27 -21.42 -7.62
N ASN A 176 7.04 -21.30 -6.29
CA ASN A 176 6.16 -20.29 -5.73
C ASN A 176 6.57 -18.86 -6.16
N ARG A 177 7.87 -18.59 -6.19
CA ARG A 177 8.40 -17.31 -6.67
C ARG A 177 8.07 -17.06 -8.14
N ARG A 178 8.12 -18.07 -9.00
CA ARG A 178 7.73 -17.97 -10.42
C ARG A 178 6.24 -17.74 -10.59
N GLU A 179 5.41 -18.48 -9.84
CA GLU A 179 3.96 -18.30 -9.83
C GLU A 179 3.53 -16.91 -9.32
N SER A 180 4.35 -16.30 -8.47
CA SER A 180 4.14 -14.98 -7.88
C SER A 180 4.64 -13.83 -8.75
N GLY A 181 5.08 -14.10 -9.97
CA GLY A 181 5.64 -13.11 -10.88
C GLY A 181 4.66 -12.01 -11.30
N PHE A 182 5.15 -11.13 -12.11
CA PHE A 182 4.37 -10.08 -12.78
C PHE A 182 4.77 -10.03 -14.25
N PHE A 183 3.92 -9.43 -15.09
CA PHE A 183 4.15 -9.36 -16.52
C PHE A 183 5.30 -8.40 -16.87
N TRP A 184 5.92 -8.60 -18.01
CA TRP A 184 7.04 -7.79 -18.50
C TRP A 184 6.67 -6.29 -18.59
N GLU A 185 5.50 -5.95 -19.12
CA GLU A 185 4.99 -4.58 -19.19
C GLU A 185 4.70 -3.98 -17.80
N GLU A 186 4.24 -4.80 -16.85
CA GLU A 186 4.05 -4.37 -15.46
C GLU A 186 5.40 -4.05 -14.81
N ARG A 187 6.42 -4.88 -15.04
CA ARG A 187 7.77 -4.61 -14.56
C ARG A 187 8.27 -3.25 -15.06
N ASN A 188 8.05 -2.93 -16.32
CA ASN A 188 8.51 -1.67 -16.92
C ASN A 188 7.75 -0.45 -16.37
N THR A 189 6.53 -0.64 -15.89
CA THR A 189 5.68 0.42 -15.32
C THR A 189 5.82 0.52 -13.81
N TRP A 190 5.80 -0.62 -13.09
CA TRP A 190 5.75 -0.63 -11.62
C TRP A 190 7.11 -0.29 -10.98
N PHE A 191 8.22 -0.57 -11.67
CA PHE A 191 9.56 -0.30 -11.16
C PHE A 191 10.12 1.07 -11.60
N SER A 192 9.25 1.97 -12.04
CA SER A 192 9.58 3.39 -12.12
C SER A 192 9.61 4.00 -10.72
N ASP A 193 10.52 4.94 -10.50
CA ASP A 193 10.61 5.73 -9.28
C ASP A 193 9.60 6.90 -9.22
N VAL A 194 8.81 7.08 -10.29
CA VAL A 194 7.71 8.06 -10.35
C VAL A 194 6.43 7.36 -10.73
N TRP A 195 5.43 7.46 -9.87
CA TRP A 195 4.11 6.89 -10.10
C TRP A 195 3.03 7.95 -10.23
N ASP A 196 2.14 7.77 -11.21
CA ASP A 196 0.96 8.60 -11.48
C ASP A 196 -0.40 7.86 -11.32
N PRO A 197 -0.58 6.89 -10.43
CA PRO A 197 -1.90 6.30 -10.26
C PRO A 197 -2.84 7.36 -9.69
N ARG A 198 -3.88 7.68 -10.45
CA ARG A 198 -4.91 8.63 -10.01
C ARG A 198 -5.62 8.05 -8.80
N GLY A 199 -5.63 8.80 -7.69
CA GLY A 199 -6.39 8.45 -6.51
C GLY A 199 -7.87 8.31 -6.85
N THR A 200 -8.47 7.16 -6.50
CA THR A 200 -9.92 7.01 -6.50
C THR A 200 -10.48 7.85 -5.35
N ARG A 201 -11.46 8.71 -5.64
CA ARG A 201 -12.25 9.36 -4.59
C ARG A 201 -13.00 8.26 -3.84
N GLN A 202 -12.54 7.91 -2.66
CA GLN A 202 -13.31 7.10 -1.73
C GLN A 202 -14.22 8.07 -0.96
N SER A 203 -15.48 8.14 -1.34
CA SER A 203 -16.52 8.76 -0.51
C SER A 203 -16.98 7.71 0.50
N LEU A 204 -16.34 7.69 1.67
CA LEU A 204 -16.82 6.92 2.80
C LEU A 204 -17.80 7.78 3.59
N ASN A 205 -19.09 7.47 3.49
CA ASN A 205 -20.13 7.96 4.39
C ASN A 205 -19.99 7.26 5.76
N LEU A 206 -18.87 7.46 6.43
CA LEU A 206 -18.73 7.12 7.85
C LEU A 206 -19.31 8.30 8.65
N GLY A 207 -20.56 8.16 9.06
CA GLY A 207 -21.29 9.18 9.79
C GLY A 207 -20.48 9.75 10.94
N ARG A 208 -20.25 11.05 10.88
CA ARG A 208 -19.81 12.00 11.90
C ARG A 208 -18.34 12.28 12.17
N THR A 209 -17.30 11.54 11.75
CA THR A 209 -15.96 11.94 12.25
C THR A 209 -14.83 12.04 11.22
N ARG A 210 -14.89 11.46 10.02
CA ARG A 210 -13.79 11.57 9.06
C ARG A 210 -14.26 11.54 7.60
N ASP A 211 -14.79 12.66 7.10
CA ASP A 211 -15.11 12.87 5.68
C ASP A 211 -13.87 12.96 4.76
N ARG A 212 -12.68 12.53 5.23
CA ARG A 212 -11.44 12.58 4.45
C ARG A 212 -10.75 11.23 4.53
N SER A 213 -10.89 10.43 3.47
CA SER A 213 -10.11 9.21 3.36
C SER A 213 -8.63 9.54 3.22
N ALA A 214 -7.85 9.26 4.25
CA ALA A 214 -6.38 9.28 4.21
C ALA A 214 -5.83 7.99 3.54
N ALA A 215 -6.70 7.11 3.05
CA ALA A 215 -6.30 5.85 2.45
C ALA A 215 -5.68 6.07 1.06
N PHE A 216 -4.57 5.41 0.81
CA PHE A 216 -3.98 5.35 -0.52
C PHE A 216 -4.79 4.44 -1.47
N PRO A 217 -4.68 4.61 -2.80
CA PRO A 217 -5.43 3.82 -3.78
C PRO A 217 -5.09 2.32 -3.68
N PHE A 218 -6.10 1.46 -3.95
CA PHE A 218 -5.91 0.00 -4.03
C PHE A 218 -4.79 -0.39 -4.99
N GLU A 219 -4.71 0.24 -6.16
CA GLU A 219 -3.66 0.01 -7.18
C GLU A 219 -2.25 0.15 -6.59
N LEU A 220 -2.03 1.13 -5.73
CA LEU A 220 -0.73 1.36 -5.09
C LEU A 220 -0.36 0.20 -4.16
N ALA A 221 -1.27 -0.20 -3.26
CA ALA A 221 -1.05 -1.34 -2.38
C ALA A 221 -0.87 -2.64 -3.18
N TYR A 222 -1.68 -2.85 -4.22
CA TYR A 222 -1.61 -4.05 -5.06
C TYR A 222 -0.27 -4.19 -5.77
N ARG A 223 0.27 -3.10 -6.32
CA ARG A 223 1.62 -3.09 -6.92
C ARG A 223 2.68 -3.45 -5.89
N LEU A 224 2.71 -2.77 -4.75
CA LEU A 224 3.71 -3.00 -3.71
C LEU A 224 3.68 -4.44 -3.18
N VAL A 225 2.48 -5.00 -2.96
CA VAL A 225 2.31 -6.39 -2.53
C VAL A 225 2.91 -7.36 -3.56
N ASN A 226 2.61 -7.17 -4.86
CA ASN A 226 3.13 -8.04 -5.91
C ASN A 226 4.63 -7.84 -6.18
N MET A 227 5.15 -6.62 -6.03
CA MET A 227 6.57 -6.30 -6.25
C MET A 227 7.49 -6.91 -5.18
N PHE A 228 7.02 -6.97 -3.92
CA PHE A 228 7.91 -7.21 -2.77
C PHE A 228 7.55 -8.44 -1.93
N SER A 229 6.56 -9.25 -2.35
CA SER A 229 6.20 -10.52 -1.67
C SER A 229 5.90 -11.64 -2.66
N VAL A 230 5.85 -12.87 -2.16
CA VAL A 230 5.38 -14.04 -2.91
C VAL A 230 4.07 -14.57 -2.32
N LYS A 231 3.35 -15.41 -3.05
CA LYS A 231 2.11 -16.05 -2.58
C LYS A 231 2.34 -16.79 -1.26
N GLY A 232 1.37 -16.68 -0.34
CA GLY A 232 1.47 -17.25 1.00
C GLY A 232 2.28 -16.42 2.00
N ASP A 233 3.03 -15.40 1.57
CA ASP A 233 3.69 -14.46 2.47
C ASP A 233 2.66 -13.71 3.32
N THR A 234 3.05 -13.31 4.53
CA THR A 234 2.23 -12.46 5.40
C THR A 234 2.59 -10.98 5.21
N VAL A 235 1.59 -10.18 4.88
CA VAL A 235 1.67 -8.72 4.72
C VAL A 235 1.10 -8.07 5.98
N LEU A 236 1.83 -7.12 6.57
CA LEU A 236 1.39 -6.34 7.73
C LEU A 236 1.05 -4.91 7.31
N ASP A 237 -0.05 -4.40 7.84
CA ASP A 237 -0.37 -2.97 7.87
C ASP A 237 -0.62 -2.53 9.32
N PRO A 238 0.35 -1.85 9.97
CA PRO A 238 0.20 -1.40 11.35
C PRO A 238 -0.72 -0.18 11.53
N PHE A 239 -1.25 0.38 10.42
CA PHE A 239 -2.20 1.50 10.40
C PHE A 239 -3.30 1.22 9.38
N LEU A 240 -4.06 0.14 9.60
CA LEU A 240 -4.92 -0.52 8.62
C LEU A 240 -5.99 0.38 8.02
N GLY A 241 -6.59 1.27 8.81
CA GLY A 241 -7.68 2.14 8.37
C GLY A 241 -8.82 1.36 7.71
N THR A 242 -9.07 1.66 6.45
CA THR A 242 -10.15 1.03 5.67
C THR A 242 -9.83 -0.35 5.11
N GLY A 243 -8.65 -0.92 5.39
CA GLY A 243 -8.27 -2.28 4.95
C GLY A 243 -7.77 -2.39 3.50
N THR A 244 -7.25 -1.33 2.91
CA THR A 244 -6.76 -1.34 1.52
C THR A 244 -5.64 -2.36 1.32
N THR A 245 -4.66 -2.41 2.23
CA THR A 245 -3.55 -3.38 2.19
C THR A 245 -4.04 -4.81 2.34
N MET A 246 -4.98 -5.08 3.24
CA MET A 246 -5.58 -6.40 3.42
C MET A 246 -6.27 -6.89 2.13
N ARG A 247 -7.06 -6.02 1.49
CA ARG A 247 -7.71 -6.35 0.19
C ARG A 247 -6.69 -6.60 -0.91
N ALA A 248 -5.59 -5.84 -0.95
CA ALA A 248 -4.52 -6.06 -1.92
C ALA A 248 -3.81 -7.40 -1.68
N ALA A 249 -3.55 -7.76 -0.43
CA ALA A 249 -3.00 -9.05 -0.04
C ALA A 249 -3.94 -10.20 -0.45
N ALA A 250 -5.24 -10.09 -0.17
CA ALA A 250 -6.26 -11.06 -0.56
C ALA A 250 -6.33 -11.27 -2.08
N ALA A 251 -6.37 -10.17 -2.86
CA ALA A 251 -6.40 -10.25 -4.33
C ALA A 251 -5.11 -10.81 -4.95
N SER A 252 -4.07 -10.97 -4.15
CA SER A 252 -2.73 -11.42 -4.55
C SER A 252 -2.33 -12.75 -3.92
N GLU A 253 -3.23 -13.47 -3.27
CA GLU A 253 -2.97 -14.75 -2.57
C GLU A 253 -1.89 -14.64 -1.46
N ARG A 254 -1.86 -13.52 -0.72
CA ARG A 254 -1.01 -13.30 0.45
C ARG A 254 -1.87 -13.32 1.71
N ASN A 255 -1.30 -13.79 2.82
CA ASN A 255 -1.89 -13.59 4.13
C ASN A 255 -1.78 -12.11 4.54
N SER A 256 -2.59 -11.66 5.48
CA SER A 256 -2.42 -10.32 6.04
C SER A 256 -2.73 -10.24 7.53
N VAL A 257 -2.04 -9.31 8.18
CA VAL A 257 -2.36 -8.82 9.51
C VAL A 257 -2.51 -7.31 9.43
N GLY A 258 -3.63 -6.81 9.90
CA GLY A 258 -3.91 -5.37 10.02
C GLY A 258 -4.07 -4.98 11.48
N VAL A 259 -3.51 -3.82 11.84
CA VAL A 259 -3.69 -3.23 13.18
C VAL A 259 -4.35 -1.86 13.03
N GLU A 260 -5.39 -1.60 13.79
CA GLU A 260 -6.12 -0.34 13.80
C GLU A 260 -6.42 0.06 15.24
N ILE A 261 -6.13 1.31 15.58
CA ILE A 261 -6.36 1.80 16.96
C ILE A 261 -7.80 2.27 17.18
N ASP A 262 -8.51 2.62 16.11
CA ASP A 262 -9.88 3.14 16.16
C ASP A 262 -10.88 2.01 15.89
N GLU A 263 -11.52 1.52 16.96
CA GLU A 263 -12.56 0.48 16.88
C GLU A 263 -13.76 0.90 16.03
N GLY A 264 -13.93 2.19 15.75
CA GLY A 264 -14.98 2.70 14.85
C GLY A 264 -14.87 2.18 13.41
N PHE A 265 -13.73 1.57 13.02
CA PHE A 265 -13.58 0.89 11.73
C PHE A 265 -14.10 -0.55 11.71
N TYR A 266 -14.54 -1.10 12.85
CA TYR A 266 -14.96 -2.51 12.95
C TYR A 266 -16.09 -2.86 11.97
N ASP A 267 -17.20 -2.12 12.02
CA ASP A 267 -18.35 -2.37 11.16
C ASP A 267 -17.98 -2.25 9.68
N HIS A 268 -17.23 -1.19 9.33
CA HIS A 268 -16.74 -1.00 7.98
C HIS A 268 -15.90 -2.20 7.48
N LEU A 269 -14.95 -2.68 8.27
CA LEU A 269 -14.08 -3.79 7.89
C LEU A 269 -14.84 -5.11 7.81
N SER A 270 -15.77 -5.35 8.72
CA SER A 270 -16.59 -6.57 8.74
C SER A 270 -17.54 -6.67 7.54
N GLU A 271 -18.08 -5.54 7.08
CA GLU A 271 -18.99 -5.50 5.92
C GLU A 271 -18.24 -5.49 4.59
N THR A 272 -17.17 -4.69 4.49
CA THR A 272 -16.49 -4.47 3.20
C THR A 272 -15.56 -5.60 2.81
N THR A 273 -15.07 -6.41 3.73
CA THR A 273 -14.15 -7.51 3.41
C THR A 273 -14.85 -8.62 2.62
N PRO A 274 -15.99 -9.17 3.05
CA PRO A 274 -16.75 -10.12 2.23
C PRO A 274 -17.34 -9.48 0.98
N GLY A 275 -17.78 -8.23 1.04
CA GLY A 275 -18.38 -7.51 -0.07
C GLY A 275 -17.41 -7.14 -1.21
N ALA A 276 -16.11 -7.25 -0.98
CA ALA A 276 -15.11 -6.85 -1.97
C ALA A 276 -14.82 -7.91 -3.05
N VAL A 277 -15.30 -9.14 -2.93
CA VAL A 277 -14.93 -10.28 -3.80
C VAL A 277 -15.08 -9.97 -5.28
N GLU A 278 -16.28 -9.49 -5.69
CA GLU A 278 -16.55 -9.16 -7.10
C GLU A 278 -15.60 -8.07 -7.62
N THR A 279 -15.40 -7.02 -6.82
CA THR A 279 -14.51 -5.90 -7.19
C THR A 279 -13.06 -6.35 -7.34
N LEU A 280 -12.57 -7.19 -6.43
CA LEU A 280 -11.21 -7.70 -6.46
C LEU A 280 -11.01 -8.66 -7.64
N ASN A 281 -11.97 -9.54 -7.92
CA ASN A 281 -11.95 -10.42 -9.08
C ASN A 281 -12.03 -9.64 -10.40
N ALA A 282 -12.84 -8.59 -10.47
CA ALA A 282 -12.90 -7.69 -11.61
C ALA A 282 -11.54 -6.97 -11.85
N TYR A 283 -10.84 -6.61 -10.78
CA TYR A 283 -9.50 -6.03 -10.88
C TYR A 283 -8.49 -7.03 -11.47
N VAL A 284 -8.48 -8.28 -11.00
CA VAL A 284 -7.62 -9.35 -11.54
C VAL A 284 -7.97 -9.63 -13.01
N SER A 285 -9.27 -9.64 -13.36
CA SER A 285 -9.73 -9.77 -14.76
C SER A 285 -9.20 -8.64 -15.64
N GLU A 286 -9.23 -7.40 -15.16
CA GLU A 286 -8.70 -6.25 -15.90
C GLU A 286 -7.19 -6.31 -16.06
N ARG A 287 -6.47 -6.84 -15.05
CA ARG A 287 -5.03 -7.10 -15.17
C ARG A 287 -4.72 -8.07 -16.31
N LEU A 288 -5.46 -9.18 -16.40
CA LEU A 288 -5.34 -10.14 -17.51
C LEU A 288 -5.68 -9.50 -18.86
N ARG A 289 -6.78 -8.73 -18.93
CA ARG A 289 -7.15 -8.02 -20.17
C ARG A 289 -6.10 -7.03 -20.64
N ARG A 290 -5.48 -6.30 -19.70
CA ARG A 290 -4.37 -5.37 -20.04
C ARG A 290 -3.19 -6.13 -20.64
N HIS A 291 -2.83 -7.28 -20.07
CA HIS A 291 -1.79 -8.12 -20.62
C HIS A 291 -2.11 -8.61 -22.03
N LEU A 292 -3.32 -9.12 -22.26
CA LEU A 292 -3.72 -9.58 -23.61
C LEU A 292 -3.66 -8.47 -24.66
N ARG A 293 -4.16 -7.27 -24.35
CA ARG A 293 -4.02 -6.09 -25.23
C ARG A 293 -2.56 -5.75 -25.50
N PHE A 294 -1.74 -5.75 -24.45
CA PHE A 294 -0.30 -5.52 -24.61
C PHE A 294 0.35 -6.55 -25.52
N VAL A 295 0.01 -7.84 -25.43
CA VAL A 295 0.54 -8.91 -26.29
C VAL A 295 0.12 -8.70 -27.75
N GLU A 296 -1.11 -8.28 -28.01
CA GLU A 296 -1.58 -7.93 -29.36
C GLU A 296 -0.76 -6.78 -29.95
N GLU A 297 -0.64 -5.67 -29.23
CA GLU A 297 0.16 -4.52 -29.64
C GLU A 297 1.65 -4.86 -29.81
N TYR A 298 2.18 -5.71 -28.95
CA TYR A 298 3.57 -6.18 -29.06
C TYR A 298 3.76 -7.02 -30.32
N ALA A 299 2.82 -7.92 -30.62
CA ALA A 299 2.89 -8.80 -31.80
C ALA A 299 2.84 -8.00 -33.10
N GLU A 300 2.06 -6.94 -33.19
CA GLU A 300 2.02 -6.02 -34.35
C GLU A 300 3.35 -5.31 -34.59
N ARG A 301 4.03 -4.90 -33.52
CA ARG A 301 5.27 -4.10 -33.61
C ARG A 301 6.54 -4.94 -33.71
N ARG A 302 6.58 -6.11 -33.08
CA ARG A 302 7.81 -6.92 -32.89
C ARG A 302 7.66 -8.40 -33.24
N GLY A 303 6.49 -8.81 -33.71
CA GLY A 303 6.16 -10.21 -33.92
C GLY A 303 5.70 -10.93 -32.65
N ARG A 304 5.17 -12.12 -32.81
CA ARG A 304 4.59 -12.92 -31.72
C ARG A 304 5.61 -13.17 -30.61
N PRO A 305 5.26 -12.98 -29.32
CA PRO A 305 6.11 -13.33 -28.21
C PRO A 305 6.55 -14.81 -28.24
N LYS A 306 7.76 -15.05 -27.74
CA LYS A 306 8.41 -16.37 -27.88
C LYS A 306 7.84 -17.43 -26.95
N TYR A 307 7.40 -17.02 -25.77
CA TYR A 307 7.00 -17.93 -24.70
C TYR A 307 5.48 -17.98 -24.55
N VAL A 308 5.00 -19.02 -23.86
CA VAL A 308 3.59 -19.20 -23.52
C VAL A 308 3.49 -19.39 -22.00
N ASN A 309 2.56 -18.69 -21.38
CA ASN A 309 2.21 -18.92 -19.99
C ASN A 309 1.44 -20.23 -19.88
N ALA A 310 1.97 -21.20 -19.14
CA ALA A 310 1.41 -22.54 -19.07
C ALA A 310 0.04 -22.58 -18.34
N PRO A 311 -0.16 -21.86 -17.21
CA PRO A 311 -1.44 -21.86 -16.49
C PRO A 311 -2.60 -21.26 -17.28
N HIS A 312 -2.37 -20.23 -18.09
CA HIS A 312 -3.44 -19.47 -18.76
C HIS A 312 -3.45 -19.61 -20.28
N GLY A 313 -2.40 -20.16 -20.91
CA GLY A 313 -2.33 -20.44 -22.35
C GLY A 313 -2.07 -19.25 -23.25
N PHE A 314 -1.82 -18.05 -22.74
CA PHE A 314 -1.54 -16.85 -23.54
C PHE A 314 -0.02 -16.64 -23.77
N PRO A 315 0.37 -15.92 -24.84
CA PRO A 315 1.77 -15.58 -25.08
C PRO A 315 2.34 -14.64 -24.02
N VAL A 316 3.63 -14.79 -23.69
CA VAL A 316 4.37 -13.92 -22.78
C VAL A 316 5.76 -13.61 -23.34
N VAL A 317 6.33 -12.46 -22.95
CA VAL A 317 7.58 -11.95 -23.54
C VAL A 317 8.81 -12.67 -23.04
N THR A 318 8.82 -13.04 -21.76
CA THR A 318 10.00 -13.63 -21.11
C THR A 318 9.73 -15.03 -20.54
N SER A 319 10.79 -15.82 -20.39
CA SER A 319 10.69 -17.14 -19.73
C SER A 319 10.36 -17.06 -18.23
N GLN A 320 10.44 -15.88 -17.62
CA GLN A 320 10.10 -15.70 -16.21
C GLN A 320 8.58 -15.62 -15.97
N GLU A 321 7.79 -15.42 -17.03
CA GLU A 321 6.33 -15.30 -16.97
C GLU A 321 5.61 -16.63 -17.26
N THR A 322 6.34 -17.67 -17.63
CA THR A 322 5.75 -18.96 -18.07
C THR A 322 4.92 -19.65 -17.00
N ASP A 323 5.25 -19.45 -15.72
CA ASP A 323 4.59 -20.11 -14.59
C ASP A 323 3.72 -19.13 -13.77
N LEU A 324 3.67 -17.85 -14.15
CA LEU A 324 2.86 -16.83 -13.46
C LEU A 324 1.41 -17.27 -13.41
N THR A 325 0.80 -17.25 -12.22
CA THR A 325 -0.60 -17.59 -12.03
C THR A 325 -1.38 -16.44 -11.40
N LEU A 326 -2.56 -16.16 -11.93
CA LEU A 326 -3.54 -15.26 -11.34
C LEU A 326 -4.79 -16.05 -10.99
N ARG A 327 -5.30 -15.84 -9.78
CA ARG A 327 -6.48 -16.55 -9.28
C ARG A 327 -7.55 -15.57 -8.84
N TYR A 328 -8.79 -16.04 -8.88
CA TYR A 328 -9.94 -15.33 -8.34
C TYR A 328 -10.21 -15.78 -6.93
N ILE A 329 -10.67 -14.89 -6.10
CA ILE A 329 -11.26 -15.23 -4.82
C ILE A 329 -12.54 -16.02 -5.11
N ASP A 330 -12.63 -17.21 -4.54
CA ASP A 330 -13.79 -18.08 -4.64
C ASP A 330 -14.74 -17.82 -3.47
N ARG A 331 -14.22 -17.81 -2.25
CA ARG A 331 -15.01 -17.63 -1.03
C ARG A 331 -14.22 -16.90 0.04
N VAL A 332 -14.93 -16.03 0.78
CA VAL A 332 -14.48 -15.41 2.02
C VAL A 332 -15.32 -16.00 3.16
N GLU A 333 -14.65 -16.55 4.16
CA GLU A 333 -15.27 -17.13 5.35
C GLU A 333 -14.78 -16.36 6.59
N GLU A 334 -15.72 -15.77 7.33
CA GLU A 334 -15.42 -15.19 8.65
C GLU A 334 -15.18 -16.31 9.66
N LEU A 335 -14.02 -16.28 10.32
CA LEU A 335 -13.62 -17.29 11.30
C LEU A 335 -13.89 -16.85 12.73
N ALA A 336 -13.63 -15.59 13.04
CA ALA A 336 -13.84 -14.99 14.35
C ALA A 336 -14.07 -13.50 14.25
N ARG A 337 -14.67 -12.92 15.32
CA ARG A 337 -14.94 -11.48 15.44
C ARG A 337 -13.97 -10.75 16.35
N ASP A 338 -13.26 -11.46 17.21
CA ASP A 338 -12.25 -10.90 18.09
C ASP A 338 -11.08 -11.90 18.25
N PRO A 339 -9.93 -11.69 17.59
CA PRO A 339 -9.72 -10.71 16.52
C PRO A 339 -10.58 -11.02 15.28
N LEU A 340 -11.02 -9.97 14.57
CA LEU A 340 -11.75 -10.14 13.32
C LEU A 340 -10.87 -10.87 12.31
N SER A 341 -11.31 -12.03 11.83
CA SER A 341 -10.47 -12.89 11.02
C SER A 341 -11.24 -13.60 9.92
N TYR A 342 -10.58 -13.76 8.77
CA TYR A 342 -11.13 -14.35 7.58
C TYR A 342 -10.20 -15.41 7.00
N ARG A 343 -10.81 -16.45 6.42
CA ARG A 343 -10.15 -17.39 5.52
C ARG A 343 -10.65 -17.13 4.10
N ILE A 344 -9.71 -17.03 3.15
CA ILE A 344 -10.04 -16.81 1.74
C ILE A 344 -9.56 -18.00 0.93
N SER A 345 -10.46 -18.61 0.17
CA SER A 345 -10.15 -19.65 -0.81
C SER A 345 -10.16 -19.08 -2.23
N TYR A 346 -9.48 -19.77 -3.14
CA TYR A 346 -9.24 -19.30 -4.50
C TYR A 346 -9.65 -20.36 -5.51
N ARG A 347 -9.97 -19.90 -6.73
CA ARG A 347 -10.17 -20.71 -7.93
C ARG A 347 -9.35 -20.15 -9.08
N ASP A 348 -9.02 -20.97 -10.05
CA ASP A 348 -8.28 -20.50 -11.21
C ASP A 348 -9.09 -19.43 -11.97
N ALA A 349 -8.40 -18.40 -12.44
CA ALA A 349 -9.02 -17.44 -13.34
C ALA A 349 -9.35 -18.15 -14.67
N PRO A 350 -10.53 -17.87 -15.28
CA PRO A 350 -10.92 -18.52 -16.52
C PRO A 350 -9.86 -18.32 -17.61
N ALA A 351 -9.43 -19.39 -18.24
CA ALA A 351 -8.55 -19.33 -19.39
C ALA A 351 -9.33 -18.78 -20.60
N GLY A 352 -8.90 -17.66 -21.18
CA GLY A 352 -9.32 -17.18 -22.50
C GLY A 352 -10.80 -16.81 -22.67
N SER A 353 -11.63 -16.75 -21.63
CA SER A 353 -12.99 -16.26 -21.71
C SER A 353 -13.00 -14.74 -21.67
N GLU A 354 -13.81 -14.09 -22.51
CA GLU A 354 -14.11 -12.66 -22.33
C GLU A 354 -14.59 -12.46 -20.89
N PRO A 355 -13.87 -11.68 -20.08
CA PRO A 355 -14.28 -11.45 -18.71
C PRO A 355 -15.56 -10.64 -18.71
N GLU A 356 -16.52 -11.01 -17.85
CA GLU A 356 -17.75 -10.27 -17.66
C GLU A 356 -17.50 -8.77 -17.50
N PRO A 357 -18.31 -7.90 -18.11
CA PRO A 357 -18.12 -6.46 -18.01
C PRO A 357 -18.21 -6.00 -16.55
N PRO A 358 -17.40 -5.03 -16.13
CA PRO A 358 -17.37 -4.57 -14.74
C PRO A 358 -18.75 -3.98 -14.36
N VAL A 359 -19.35 -4.53 -13.32
CA VAL A 359 -20.54 -3.96 -12.67
C VAL A 359 -20.04 -2.83 -11.75
N GLY A 360 -20.15 -1.58 -12.20
CA GLY A 360 -19.91 -0.40 -11.37
C GLY A 360 -18.69 0.46 -11.75
N PRO A 361 -18.54 1.66 -11.18
CA PRO A 361 -17.74 2.74 -11.76
C PRO A 361 -16.24 2.66 -11.47
N PHE A 362 -15.53 1.64 -11.96
CA PHE A 362 -14.10 1.71 -12.20
C PHE A 362 -13.84 2.31 -13.59
N ARG A 363 -13.83 3.64 -13.70
CA ARG A 363 -13.29 4.26 -14.91
C ARG A 363 -11.78 4.11 -14.89
N ALA A 364 -11.30 3.14 -15.67
CA ALA A 364 -9.89 3.06 -16.04
C ALA A 364 -9.49 4.37 -16.74
N GLY A 365 -8.57 5.12 -16.16
CA GLY A 365 -7.94 6.23 -16.84
C GLY A 365 -7.18 5.69 -18.05
N SER A 366 -7.49 6.18 -19.25
CA SER A 366 -6.74 5.92 -20.46
C SER A 366 -5.26 6.26 -20.26
N PHE A 367 -4.41 5.25 -20.32
CA PHE A 367 -2.97 5.38 -20.31
C PHE A 367 -2.53 5.53 -21.78
N ASN A 368 -2.07 6.72 -22.19
CA ASN A 368 -1.27 6.87 -23.39
C ASN A 368 0.20 6.75 -22.96
N PRO A 369 0.94 5.75 -23.44
CA PRO A 369 2.38 5.70 -23.24
C PRO A 369 3.08 6.73 -24.16
N PRO A 370 4.24 7.25 -23.73
CA PRO A 370 5.08 8.11 -24.57
C PRO A 370 5.68 7.36 -25.76
#